data_8180ab6485d873cfb37546cdb37b8f8a
#
_entry.id   8180ab6485d873cfb37546cdb37b8f8a
#
_cell.length_a   1.000
_cell.length_b   1.000
_cell.length_c   1.000
_cell.angle_alpha   90.00
_cell.angle_beta   90.00
_cell.angle_gamma   90.00
#
_symmetry.space_group_name_H-M   'P 1'
#
loop_
_entity.id
_entity.type
_entity.pdbx_description
1 polymer ?
#
loop_
_entity_poly.entity_id
_entity_poly.type
_entity_poly.pdbx_seq_one_letter_code
_entity_poly.pdbx_strand_id
1 'polypeptide(L)'
;MRHILIIGGTKGIGKAIIDLLIEENKITCMSRNVSDYNHENYNHIQLDATLDNFPDLEKIDSLVYCPGSINLKPISTLSIEDFRNDFELNVIGAVKSIKKYLPLLKKGENPSILLFSTVATKLGMPYHASVSASKSAIDGIVKTLGAELAPKIRINAIAPTITNTELASKILRNEKVLENMIERHPLKKILSASEVAKMAKFLISNDGSSISGQIINMDAGIVSFKS
;
A
#
# COMPACT_ATOMS: atom_id res chain seq x y z
N MET A 1 12.63 -7.58 18.90
CA MET A 1 11.30 -7.27 18.32
C MET A 1 11.48 -6.09 17.39
N ARG A 2 11.05 -6.19 16.13
CA ARG A 2 11.15 -5.10 15.14
C ARG A 2 10.04 -4.09 15.36
N HIS A 3 10.28 -2.83 15.00
CA HIS A 3 9.28 -1.77 15.06
C HIS A 3 8.83 -1.40 13.63
N ILE A 4 7.56 -1.62 13.34
CA ILE A 4 6.95 -1.40 12.03
C ILE A 4 5.98 -0.22 12.12
N LEU A 5 6.23 0.81 11.31
CA LEU A 5 5.31 1.91 11.12
C LEU A 5 4.37 1.60 9.96
N ILE A 6 3.06 1.60 10.23
CA ILE A 6 2.01 1.39 9.22
C ILE A 6 1.14 2.64 9.14
N ILE A 7 1.17 3.31 8.00
CA ILE A 7 0.28 4.43 7.71
C ILE A 7 -0.94 3.88 6.98
N GLY A 8 -2.15 4.20 7.46
CA GLY A 8 -3.41 3.68 6.91
C GLY A 8 -3.73 2.24 7.36
N GLY A 9 -3.45 1.91 8.64
CA GLY A 9 -3.57 0.55 9.18
C GLY A 9 -4.92 0.18 9.80
N THR A 10 -5.90 1.09 9.90
CA THR A 10 -7.16 0.78 10.62
C THR A 10 -8.18 -0.01 9.82
N LYS A 11 -8.00 -0.15 8.50
CA LYS A 11 -8.94 -0.82 7.59
C LYS A 11 -8.21 -1.59 6.49
N GLY A 12 -8.96 -2.50 5.83
CA GLY A 12 -8.54 -3.18 4.62
C GLY A 12 -7.18 -3.89 4.72
N ILE A 13 -6.31 -3.67 3.73
CA ILE A 13 -4.99 -4.32 3.66
C ILE A 13 -4.11 -3.93 4.85
N GLY A 14 -4.10 -2.64 5.24
CA GLY A 14 -3.29 -2.19 6.36
C GLY A 14 -3.68 -2.87 7.68
N LYS A 15 -4.98 -3.03 7.95
CA LYS A 15 -5.46 -3.78 9.11
C LYS A 15 -5.02 -5.25 9.06
N ALA A 16 -5.18 -5.90 7.90
CA ALA A 16 -4.76 -7.29 7.74
C ALA A 16 -3.25 -7.48 7.95
N ILE A 17 -2.43 -6.47 7.62
CA ILE A 17 -0.99 -6.48 7.90
C ILE A 17 -0.75 -6.39 9.42
N ILE A 18 -1.46 -5.52 10.13
CA ILE A 18 -1.36 -5.40 11.59
C ILE A 18 -1.74 -6.73 12.25
N ASP A 19 -2.90 -7.28 11.91
CA ASP A 19 -3.39 -8.55 12.46
C ASP A 19 -2.39 -9.71 12.26
N LEU A 20 -1.64 -9.71 11.16
CA LEU A 20 -0.65 -10.74 10.85
C LEU A 20 0.69 -10.56 11.58
N LEU A 21 1.03 -9.34 11.98
CA LEU A 21 2.37 -9.01 12.46
C LEU A 21 2.45 -8.69 13.96
N ILE A 22 1.33 -8.38 14.59
CA ILE A 22 1.30 -7.77 15.92
C ILE A 22 1.87 -8.64 17.04
N GLU A 23 1.75 -9.96 16.93
CA GLU A 23 2.26 -10.89 17.94
C GLU A 23 3.80 -10.88 18.03
N GLU A 24 4.47 -10.62 16.89
CA GLU A 24 5.93 -10.73 16.78
C GLU A 24 6.64 -9.37 16.70
N ASN A 25 5.89 -8.27 16.57
CA ASN A 25 6.45 -6.95 16.26
C ASN A 25 5.76 -5.84 17.07
N LYS A 26 6.51 -4.77 17.37
CA LYS A 26 5.93 -3.50 17.80
C LYS A 26 5.38 -2.75 16.60
N ILE A 27 4.12 -2.32 16.66
CA ILE A 27 3.46 -1.62 15.56
C ILE A 27 3.02 -0.23 16.01
N THR A 28 3.46 0.78 15.27
CA THR A 28 2.83 2.11 15.30
C THR A 28 1.96 2.26 14.07
N CYS A 29 0.67 2.44 14.29
CA CYS A 29 -0.32 2.72 13.24
C CYS A 29 -0.65 4.21 13.22
N MET A 30 -0.56 4.83 12.04
CA MET A 30 -1.02 6.21 11.84
C MET A 30 -2.20 6.21 10.86
N SER A 31 -3.32 6.80 11.24
CA SER A 31 -4.51 6.88 10.39
C SER A 31 -5.47 7.97 10.83
N ARG A 32 -6.32 8.39 9.90
CA ARG A 32 -7.35 9.41 10.15
C ARG A 32 -8.41 8.97 11.16
N ASN A 33 -8.81 7.71 11.05
CA ASN A 33 -9.81 7.13 11.94
C ASN A 33 -9.16 6.67 13.23
N VAL A 34 -9.86 6.85 14.33
CA VAL A 34 -9.48 6.24 15.62
C VAL A 34 -9.48 4.73 15.49
N SER A 35 -8.60 4.09 16.21
CA SER A 35 -8.50 2.63 16.29
C SER A 35 -8.89 2.17 17.69
N ASP A 36 -9.76 1.20 17.75
CA ASP A 36 -10.16 0.45 18.96
C ASP A 36 -9.35 -0.84 19.13
N TYR A 37 -8.32 -1.01 18.32
CA TYR A 37 -7.41 -2.15 18.41
C TYR A 37 -6.63 -2.09 19.73
N ASN A 38 -6.78 -3.11 20.56
CA ASN A 38 -6.13 -3.17 21.88
C ASN A 38 -5.14 -4.33 21.94
N HIS A 39 -3.84 -3.99 22.00
CA HIS A 39 -2.75 -4.97 22.10
C HIS A 39 -1.51 -4.26 22.68
N GLU A 40 -0.73 -4.94 23.53
CA GLU A 40 0.44 -4.35 24.20
C GLU A 40 1.52 -3.84 23.22
N ASN A 41 1.65 -4.48 22.05
CA ASN A 41 2.59 -4.12 21.00
C ASN A 41 2.04 -3.07 20.02
N TYR A 42 0.82 -2.56 20.21
CA TYR A 42 0.16 -1.65 19.30
C TYR A 42 0.09 -0.23 19.87
N ASN A 43 0.50 0.73 19.07
CA ASN A 43 0.31 2.14 19.35
C ASN A 43 -0.39 2.82 18.17
N HIS A 44 -1.43 3.58 18.44
CA HIS A 44 -2.16 4.34 17.41
C HIS A 44 -1.94 5.85 17.59
N ILE A 45 -1.67 6.51 16.47
CA ILE A 45 -1.58 7.97 16.37
C ILE A 45 -2.58 8.43 15.32
N GLN A 46 -3.54 9.24 15.72
CA GLN A 46 -4.48 9.83 14.78
C GLN A 46 -3.76 10.88 13.93
N LEU A 47 -3.79 10.70 12.59
CA LEU A 47 -3.06 11.55 11.67
C LEU A 47 -3.64 11.45 10.26
N ASP A 48 -3.81 12.59 9.58
CA ASP A 48 -4.03 12.66 8.14
C ASP A 48 -2.69 12.83 7.41
N ALA A 49 -2.30 11.83 6.65
CA ALA A 49 -1.01 11.81 5.94
C ALA A 49 -0.87 12.90 4.86
N THR A 50 -1.97 13.54 4.46
CA THR A 50 -1.98 14.62 3.47
C THR A 50 -1.84 16.00 4.12
N LEU A 51 -2.42 16.19 5.30
CA LEU A 51 -2.55 17.48 5.96
C LEU A 51 -1.56 17.67 7.10
N ASP A 52 -1.36 16.61 7.93
CA ASP A 52 -0.65 16.73 9.19
C ASP A 52 0.87 16.58 9.02
N ASN A 53 1.61 17.09 10.00
CA ASN A 53 3.02 16.80 10.16
C ASN A 53 3.21 15.45 10.85
N PHE A 54 4.08 14.61 10.30
CA PHE A 54 4.42 13.34 10.92
C PHE A 54 5.18 13.54 12.24
N PRO A 55 4.75 12.93 13.35
CA PRO A 55 5.38 13.07 14.66
C PRO A 55 6.77 12.42 14.70
N ASP A 56 7.55 12.77 15.71
CA ASP A 56 8.81 12.09 15.98
C ASP A 56 8.57 10.69 16.56
N LEU A 57 9.39 9.74 16.14
CA LEU A 57 9.46 8.40 16.68
C LEU A 57 10.90 8.10 17.11
N GLU A 58 11.08 7.17 18.03
CA GLU A 58 12.43 6.80 18.52
C GLU A 58 13.14 5.83 17.58
N LYS A 59 12.41 4.84 17.07
CA LYS A 59 12.94 3.77 16.20
C LYS A 59 11.87 3.32 15.22
N ILE A 60 12.27 2.99 14.01
CA ILE A 60 11.50 2.16 13.08
C ILE A 60 12.44 1.27 12.25
N ASP A 61 12.00 0.05 11.99
CA ASP A 61 12.72 -0.92 11.14
C ASP A 61 12.03 -1.09 9.79
N SER A 62 10.71 -0.82 9.71
CA SER A 62 9.98 -0.85 8.44
C SER A 62 8.92 0.24 8.37
N LEU A 63 8.71 0.79 7.17
CA LEU A 63 7.65 1.72 6.84
C LEU A 63 6.72 1.08 5.81
N VAL A 64 5.42 0.97 6.13
CA VAL A 64 4.38 0.51 5.21
C VAL A 64 3.39 1.65 4.98
N TYR A 65 3.26 2.11 3.75
CA TYR A 65 2.32 3.16 3.38
C TYR A 65 1.13 2.57 2.63
N CYS A 66 -0.01 2.43 3.31
CA CYS A 66 -1.25 1.84 2.81
C CYS A 66 -2.30 2.82 2.28
N PRO A 67 -2.27 4.16 2.55
CA PRO A 67 -3.31 5.04 2.05
C PRO A 67 -3.44 4.96 0.53
N GLY A 68 -4.68 5.01 0.07
CA GLY A 68 -4.98 5.01 -1.35
C GLY A 68 -6.43 5.41 -1.59
N SER A 69 -6.72 5.74 -2.84
CA SER A 69 -8.03 6.14 -3.32
C SER A 69 -8.52 5.22 -4.44
N ILE A 70 -9.83 5.16 -4.59
CA ILE A 70 -10.50 4.58 -5.75
C ILE A 70 -11.43 5.66 -6.31
N ASN A 71 -10.94 6.45 -7.27
CA ASN A 71 -11.69 7.50 -7.93
C ASN A 71 -11.89 7.12 -9.40
N LEU A 72 -12.98 6.40 -9.68
CA LEU A 72 -13.27 5.86 -11.01
C LEU A 72 -14.33 6.72 -11.69
N LYS A 73 -13.89 7.57 -12.61
CA LYS A 73 -14.74 8.46 -13.39
C LYS A 73 -14.30 8.51 -14.86
N PRO A 74 -15.23 8.73 -15.82
CA PRO A 74 -14.85 9.08 -17.18
C PRO A 74 -13.96 10.32 -17.22
N ILE A 75 -13.02 10.40 -18.15
CA ILE A 75 -12.12 11.56 -18.27
C ILE A 75 -12.88 12.88 -18.42
N SER A 76 -14.07 12.85 -19.06
CA SER A 76 -14.93 14.02 -19.23
C SER A 76 -15.50 14.59 -17.94
N THR A 77 -15.53 13.79 -16.86
CA THR A 77 -16.05 14.19 -15.53
C THR A 77 -14.98 14.21 -14.44
N LEU A 78 -13.77 13.75 -14.74
CA LEU A 78 -12.62 13.90 -13.86
C LEU A 78 -12.18 15.36 -13.84
N SER A 79 -12.18 15.97 -12.65
CA SER A 79 -11.64 17.32 -12.47
C SER A 79 -10.10 17.27 -12.28
N ILE A 80 -9.45 18.41 -12.53
CA ILE A 80 -8.02 18.55 -12.18
C ILE A 80 -7.79 18.34 -10.67
N GLU A 81 -8.78 18.71 -9.85
CA GLU A 81 -8.71 18.50 -8.41
C GLU A 81 -8.76 17.02 -8.01
N ASP A 82 -9.51 16.18 -8.74
CA ASP A 82 -9.47 14.73 -8.56
C ASP A 82 -8.03 14.17 -8.78
N PHE A 83 -7.32 14.66 -9.79
CA PHE A 83 -5.92 14.28 -10.03
C PHE A 83 -4.99 14.75 -8.91
N ARG A 84 -5.15 16.00 -8.45
CA ARG A 84 -4.35 16.55 -7.34
C ARG A 84 -4.56 15.76 -6.06
N ASN A 85 -5.81 15.47 -5.71
CA ASN A 85 -6.16 14.73 -4.51
C ASN A 85 -5.63 13.29 -4.55
N ASP A 86 -5.74 12.60 -5.68
CA ASP A 86 -5.17 11.26 -5.86
C ASP A 86 -3.63 11.31 -5.77
N PHE A 87 -3.00 12.34 -6.34
CA PHE A 87 -1.55 12.50 -6.26
C PHE A 87 -1.08 12.86 -4.85
N GLU A 88 -1.78 13.76 -4.15
CA GLU A 88 -1.46 14.14 -2.77
C GLU A 88 -1.54 12.93 -1.84
N LEU A 89 -2.63 12.16 -1.91
CA LEU A 89 -2.81 10.98 -1.06
C LEU A 89 -1.83 9.86 -1.40
N ASN A 90 -1.73 9.47 -2.68
CA ASN A 90 -0.97 8.29 -3.06
C ASN A 90 0.54 8.54 -3.10
N VAL A 91 0.97 9.75 -3.48
CA VAL A 91 2.38 10.06 -3.80
C VAL A 91 2.99 10.97 -2.75
N ILE A 92 2.44 12.17 -2.56
CA ILE A 92 3.05 13.16 -1.68
C ILE A 92 3.04 12.71 -0.24
N GLY A 93 1.94 12.12 0.25
CA GLY A 93 1.89 11.53 1.59
C GLY A 93 2.92 10.42 1.80
N ALA A 94 3.13 9.56 0.80
CA ALA A 94 4.18 8.53 0.86
C ALA A 94 5.58 9.16 0.90
N VAL A 95 5.86 10.15 0.05
CA VAL A 95 7.16 10.85 0.02
C VAL A 95 7.41 11.61 1.32
N LYS A 96 6.41 12.31 1.85
CA LYS A 96 6.51 13.00 3.16
C LYS A 96 6.90 12.03 4.26
N SER A 97 6.23 10.88 4.34
CA SER A 97 6.52 9.85 5.36
C SER A 97 7.92 9.24 5.19
N ILE A 98 8.34 8.93 3.96
CA ILE A 98 9.67 8.43 3.67
C ILE A 98 10.73 9.45 4.11
N LYS A 99 10.60 10.71 3.69
CA LYS A 99 11.55 11.77 4.08
C LYS A 99 11.64 11.95 5.58
N LYS A 100 10.52 11.96 6.29
CA LYS A 100 10.48 12.10 7.76
C LYS A 100 11.22 10.97 8.45
N TYR A 101 10.97 9.73 8.04
CA TYR A 101 11.46 8.55 8.76
C TYR A 101 12.73 7.94 8.18
N LEU A 102 13.27 8.46 7.08
CA LEU A 102 14.51 7.99 6.48
C LEU A 102 15.70 7.93 7.45
N PRO A 103 15.93 8.95 8.33
CA PRO A 103 17.03 8.89 9.31
C PRO A 103 16.88 7.73 10.31
N LEU A 104 15.66 7.37 10.69
CA LEU A 104 15.39 6.23 11.59
C LEU A 104 15.57 4.90 10.86
N LEU A 105 15.02 4.78 9.65
CA LEU A 105 15.19 3.60 8.80
C LEU A 105 16.67 3.28 8.56
N LYS A 106 17.51 4.29 8.34
CA LYS A 106 18.97 4.10 8.17
C LYS A 106 19.65 3.46 9.38
N LYS A 107 19.05 3.54 10.57
CA LYS A 107 19.53 2.94 11.84
C LYS A 107 18.78 1.65 12.19
N GLY A 108 17.76 1.30 11.43
CA GLY A 108 16.92 0.13 11.66
C GLY A 108 17.62 -1.19 11.37
N GLU A 109 17.05 -2.26 11.85
CA GLU A 109 17.49 -3.63 11.59
C GLU A 109 16.78 -4.17 10.33
N ASN A 110 17.56 -4.55 9.29
CA ASN A 110 17.07 -4.97 7.99
C ASN A 110 15.94 -4.04 7.45
N PRO A 111 16.25 -2.74 7.28
CA PRO A 111 15.22 -1.73 7.06
C PRO A 111 14.55 -1.89 5.69
N SER A 112 13.23 -1.67 5.68
CA SER A 112 12.44 -1.81 4.47
C SER A 112 11.31 -0.79 4.38
N ILE A 113 10.97 -0.41 3.14
CA ILE A 113 9.83 0.44 2.79
C ILE A 113 8.92 -0.37 1.88
N LEU A 114 7.63 -0.38 2.17
CA LEU A 114 6.60 -1.01 1.34
C LEU A 114 5.55 0.01 0.95
N LEU A 115 5.34 0.14 -0.35
CA LEU A 115 4.30 0.99 -0.95
C LEU A 115 3.27 0.12 -1.67
N PHE A 116 2.14 0.72 -2.04
CA PHE A 116 1.09 0.05 -2.82
C PHE A 116 0.88 0.75 -4.15
N SER A 117 1.07 -0.02 -5.23
CA SER A 117 0.71 0.31 -6.60
C SER A 117 -0.63 -0.34 -6.98
N THR A 118 -0.87 -0.60 -8.22
CA THR A 118 -2.05 -1.30 -8.77
C THR A 118 -1.73 -1.94 -10.11
N VAL A 119 -2.44 -2.99 -10.48
CA VAL A 119 -2.38 -3.57 -11.85
C VAL A 119 -2.77 -2.56 -12.93
N ALA A 120 -3.54 -1.52 -12.59
CA ALA A 120 -3.94 -0.48 -13.53
C ALA A 120 -2.78 0.37 -14.06
N THR A 121 -1.57 0.27 -13.50
CA THR A 121 -0.36 0.88 -14.07
C THR A 121 0.17 0.12 -15.28
N LYS A 122 -0.22 -1.13 -15.45
CA LYS A 122 0.21 -2.03 -16.54
C LYS A 122 -0.92 -2.44 -17.48
N LEU A 123 -2.13 -2.51 -16.94
CA LEU A 123 -3.32 -2.89 -17.68
C LEU A 123 -4.19 -1.65 -17.91
N GLY A 124 -4.45 -1.29 -19.17
CA GLY A 124 -5.37 -0.20 -19.49
C GLY A 124 -6.78 -0.50 -19.00
N MET A 125 -7.24 0.26 -18.01
CA MET A 125 -8.57 0.08 -17.40
C MET A 125 -9.39 1.34 -17.58
N PRO A 126 -10.62 1.25 -18.14
CA PRO A 126 -11.51 2.41 -18.24
C PRO A 126 -11.72 3.07 -16.87
N TYR A 127 -11.84 4.39 -16.86
CA TYR A 127 -12.15 5.20 -15.68
C TYR A 127 -11.06 5.30 -14.60
N HIS A 128 -9.85 4.77 -14.85
CA HIS A 128 -8.76 4.74 -13.86
C HIS A 128 -7.70 5.85 -14.06
N ALA A 129 -7.96 6.88 -14.86
CA ALA A 129 -6.92 7.80 -15.31
C ALA A 129 -6.14 8.48 -14.17
N SER A 130 -6.82 9.05 -13.15
CA SER A 130 -6.14 9.73 -12.04
C SER A 130 -5.42 8.76 -11.10
N VAL A 131 -6.08 7.65 -10.74
CA VAL A 131 -5.50 6.61 -9.87
C VAL A 131 -4.31 5.94 -10.55
N SER A 132 -4.45 5.56 -11.83
CA SER A 132 -3.35 4.93 -12.58
C SER A 132 -2.15 5.88 -12.72
N ALA A 133 -2.36 7.16 -13.00
CA ALA A 133 -1.29 8.16 -13.08
C ALA A 133 -0.54 8.29 -11.74
N SER A 134 -1.24 8.46 -10.62
CA SER A 134 -0.63 8.57 -9.30
C SER A 134 0.10 7.29 -8.88
N LYS A 135 -0.45 6.11 -9.17
CA LYS A 135 0.20 4.83 -8.84
C LYS A 135 1.39 4.51 -9.75
N SER A 136 1.39 4.99 -11.00
CA SER A 136 2.57 4.92 -11.87
C SER A 136 3.73 5.78 -11.34
N ALA A 137 3.43 6.91 -10.69
CA ALA A 137 4.46 7.69 -9.99
C ALA A 137 5.08 6.90 -8.82
N ILE A 138 4.29 6.11 -8.08
CA ILE A 138 4.80 5.19 -7.05
C ILE A 138 5.75 4.15 -7.66
N ASP A 139 5.43 3.58 -8.82
CA ASP A 139 6.31 2.62 -9.51
C ASP A 139 7.67 3.25 -9.85
N GLY A 140 7.67 4.52 -10.29
CA GLY A 140 8.89 5.30 -10.55
C GLY A 140 9.70 5.54 -9.27
N ILE A 141 9.04 5.95 -8.19
CA ILE A 141 9.67 6.20 -6.87
C ILE A 141 10.33 4.92 -6.34
N VAL A 142 9.64 3.79 -6.41
CA VAL A 142 10.17 2.50 -5.93
C VAL A 142 11.45 2.12 -6.65
N LYS A 143 11.49 2.25 -7.97
CA LYS A 143 12.69 1.95 -8.78
C LYS A 143 13.85 2.88 -8.44
N THR A 144 13.59 4.17 -8.39
CA THR A 144 14.63 5.19 -8.15
C THR A 144 15.19 5.08 -6.72
N LEU A 145 14.31 5.03 -5.72
CA LEU A 145 14.75 4.90 -4.33
C LEU A 145 15.34 3.51 -4.03
N GLY A 146 14.93 2.48 -4.77
CA GLY A 146 15.59 1.17 -4.69
C GLY A 146 17.08 1.23 -5.04
N ALA A 147 17.44 2.01 -6.05
CA ALA A 147 18.84 2.25 -6.41
C ALA A 147 19.55 3.20 -5.45
N GLU A 148 18.88 4.29 -5.04
CA GLU A 148 19.48 5.33 -4.17
C GLU A 148 19.74 4.85 -2.75
N LEU A 149 18.85 4.02 -2.19
CA LEU A 149 18.89 3.59 -0.80
C LEU A 149 19.67 2.29 -0.58
N ALA A 150 19.99 1.57 -1.65
CA ALA A 150 20.83 0.37 -1.57
C ALA A 150 22.25 0.70 -1.09
N PRO A 151 22.91 -0.20 -0.39
CA PRO A 151 22.45 -1.50 0.10
C PRO A 151 21.69 -1.43 1.45
N LYS A 152 21.49 -0.23 2.01
CA LYS A 152 21.03 -0.09 3.40
C LYS A 152 19.54 -0.31 3.60
N ILE A 153 18.71 0.19 2.70
CA ILE A 153 17.25 0.14 2.84
C ILE A 153 16.66 -0.45 1.56
N ARG A 154 15.81 -1.46 1.71
CA ARG A 154 15.05 -2.02 0.60
C ARG A 154 13.73 -1.26 0.45
N ILE A 155 13.29 -1.06 -0.78
CA ILE A 155 11.98 -0.50 -1.08
C ILE A 155 11.30 -1.31 -2.17
N ASN A 156 10.04 -1.69 -1.94
CA ASN A 156 9.25 -2.43 -2.92
C ASN A 156 7.81 -1.90 -2.94
N ALA A 157 7.06 -2.26 -3.97
CA ALA A 157 5.62 -2.08 -4.00
C ALA A 157 4.89 -3.38 -4.32
N ILE A 158 3.70 -3.54 -3.77
CA ILE A 158 2.73 -4.53 -4.22
C ILE A 158 1.75 -3.81 -5.15
N ALA A 159 1.49 -4.42 -6.31
CA ALA A 159 0.49 -3.97 -7.29
C ALA A 159 -0.68 -4.98 -7.31
N PRO A 160 -1.67 -4.83 -6.42
CA PRO A 160 -2.80 -5.75 -6.36
C PRO A 160 -3.80 -5.45 -7.48
N THR A 161 -4.52 -6.50 -7.90
CA THR A 161 -5.82 -6.36 -8.55
C THR A 161 -6.89 -6.09 -7.52
N ILE A 162 -8.16 -6.10 -7.96
CA ILE A 162 -9.29 -5.87 -7.05
C ILE A 162 -9.18 -6.76 -5.81
N THR A 163 -9.18 -6.13 -4.66
CA THR A 163 -9.02 -6.78 -3.35
C THR A 163 -10.27 -6.52 -2.53
N ASN A 164 -10.83 -7.55 -1.92
CA ASN A 164 -12.01 -7.44 -1.07
C ASN A 164 -11.67 -6.65 0.21
N THR A 165 -12.03 -5.38 0.19
CA THR A 165 -11.79 -4.40 1.27
C THR A 165 -12.96 -3.40 1.31
N GLU A 166 -13.10 -2.67 2.40
CA GLU A 166 -14.09 -1.58 2.49
C GLU A 166 -13.89 -0.52 1.37
N LEU A 167 -12.64 -0.24 0.98
CA LEU A 167 -12.34 0.68 -0.10
C LEU A 167 -12.94 0.22 -1.44
N ALA A 168 -12.95 -1.10 -1.69
CA ALA A 168 -13.49 -1.70 -2.91
C ALA A 168 -15.00 -1.97 -2.85
N SER A 169 -15.67 -1.77 -1.71
CA SER A 169 -17.10 -2.11 -1.51
C SER A 169 -18.02 -1.46 -2.53
N LYS A 170 -17.73 -0.21 -2.93
CA LYS A 170 -18.51 0.50 -3.96
C LYS A 170 -18.39 -0.11 -5.35
N ILE A 171 -17.28 -0.79 -5.64
CA ILE A 171 -17.07 -1.53 -6.89
C ILE A 171 -17.75 -2.88 -6.79
N LEU A 172 -17.55 -3.61 -5.68
CA LEU A 172 -18.08 -4.95 -5.41
C LEU A 172 -19.51 -4.89 -4.84
N ARG A 173 -20.34 -3.99 -5.36
CA ARG A 173 -21.63 -3.57 -4.78
C ARG A 173 -22.74 -4.62 -4.78
N ASN A 174 -22.62 -5.66 -5.61
CA ASN A 174 -23.59 -6.76 -5.68
C ASN A 174 -22.92 -8.03 -6.21
N GLU A 175 -23.58 -9.17 -6.02
CA GLU A 175 -23.10 -10.51 -6.36
C GLU A 175 -22.74 -10.64 -7.83
N LYS A 176 -23.58 -10.16 -8.74
CA LYS A 176 -23.34 -10.23 -10.19
C LYS A 176 -22.07 -9.46 -10.60
N VAL A 177 -21.78 -8.32 -9.98
CA VAL A 177 -20.54 -7.57 -10.24
C VAL A 177 -19.34 -8.35 -9.69
N LEU A 178 -19.47 -8.94 -8.51
CA LEU A 178 -18.44 -9.77 -7.92
C LEU A 178 -18.12 -10.98 -8.81
N GLU A 179 -19.13 -11.71 -9.26
CA GLU A 179 -18.97 -12.84 -10.18
C GLU A 179 -18.28 -12.42 -11.47
N ASN A 180 -18.68 -11.33 -12.10
CA ASN A 180 -18.05 -10.80 -13.30
C ASN A 180 -16.56 -10.44 -13.06
N MET A 181 -16.24 -9.89 -11.88
CA MET A 181 -14.84 -9.59 -11.53
C MET A 181 -14.05 -10.89 -11.35
N ILE A 182 -14.59 -11.90 -10.70
CA ILE A 182 -13.98 -13.22 -10.54
C ILE A 182 -13.72 -13.84 -11.91
N GLU A 183 -14.73 -13.87 -12.81
CA GLU A 183 -14.63 -14.47 -14.14
C GLU A 183 -13.58 -13.81 -15.02
N ARG A 184 -13.34 -12.50 -14.87
CA ARG A 184 -12.31 -11.78 -15.62
C ARG A 184 -10.87 -12.16 -15.24
N HIS A 185 -10.67 -12.74 -14.06
CA HIS A 185 -9.33 -13.15 -13.62
C HIS A 185 -9.04 -14.60 -14.03
N PRO A 186 -7.89 -14.88 -14.65
CA PRO A 186 -7.53 -16.24 -15.03
C PRO A 186 -7.58 -17.26 -13.88
N LEU A 187 -7.18 -16.87 -12.66
CA LEU A 187 -7.27 -17.73 -11.48
C LEU A 187 -8.66 -17.78 -10.83
N LYS A 188 -9.69 -17.23 -11.50
CA LYS A 188 -11.09 -17.25 -11.04
C LYS A 188 -11.27 -16.81 -9.60
N LYS A 189 -10.63 -15.72 -9.24
CA LYS A 189 -10.73 -15.12 -7.90
C LYS A 189 -10.41 -13.64 -7.90
N ILE A 190 -10.90 -12.92 -6.91
CA ILE A 190 -10.37 -11.64 -6.46
C ILE A 190 -9.49 -11.86 -5.24
N LEU A 191 -8.68 -10.87 -4.86
CA LEU A 191 -7.80 -11.01 -3.70
C LEU A 191 -8.55 -10.74 -2.39
N SER A 192 -8.11 -11.41 -1.34
CA SER A 192 -8.41 -11.02 0.05
C SER A 192 -7.33 -10.09 0.60
N ALA A 193 -7.69 -9.25 1.58
CA ALA A 193 -6.71 -8.42 2.28
C ALA A 193 -5.62 -9.25 2.97
N SER A 194 -5.97 -10.44 3.47
CA SER A 194 -5.02 -11.37 4.10
C SER A 194 -3.97 -11.93 3.13
N GLU A 195 -4.34 -12.21 1.87
CA GLU A 195 -3.37 -12.64 0.86
C GLU A 195 -2.34 -11.55 0.58
N VAL A 196 -2.80 -10.31 0.45
CA VAL A 196 -1.91 -9.15 0.25
C VAL A 196 -1.04 -8.91 1.48
N ALA A 197 -1.58 -9.08 2.68
CA ALA A 197 -0.82 -8.95 3.93
C ALA A 197 0.30 -10.00 4.05
N LYS A 198 0.10 -11.23 3.58
CA LYS A 198 1.15 -12.27 3.55
C LYS A 198 2.33 -11.87 2.65
N MET A 199 2.05 -11.30 1.49
CA MET A 199 3.09 -10.76 0.62
C MET A 199 3.79 -9.55 1.26
N ALA A 200 3.04 -8.68 1.93
CA ALA A 200 3.62 -7.55 2.67
C ALA A 200 4.57 -8.04 3.78
N LYS A 201 4.15 -9.02 4.59
CA LYS A 201 5.01 -9.67 5.61
C LYS A 201 6.31 -10.19 4.99
N PHE A 202 6.21 -10.93 3.89
CA PHE A 202 7.38 -11.46 3.17
C PHE A 202 8.34 -10.34 2.73
N LEU A 203 7.85 -9.30 2.07
CA LEU A 203 8.69 -8.23 1.53
C LEU A 203 9.38 -7.39 2.60
N ILE A 204 8.77 -7.20 3.77
CA ILE A 204 9.36 -6.42 4.86
C ILE A 204 10.20 -7.26 5.84
N SER A 205 10.12 -8.59 5.79
CA SER A 205 10.88 -9.51 6.64
C SER A 205 12.28 -9.82 6.07
N ASN A 206 13.02 -10.67 6.77
CA ASN A 206 14.31 -11.20 6.31
C ASN A 206 14.15 -12.10 5.08
N ASP A 207 12.99 -12.75 4.91
CA ASP A 207 12.73 -13.63 3.76
C ASP A 207 12.79 -12.86 2.43
N GLY A 208 12.40 -11.57 2.45
CA GLY A 208 12.46 -10.66 1.30
C GLY A 208 13.80 -9.92 1.15
N SER A 209 14.87 -10.31 1.85
CA SER A 209 16.14 -9.58 1.90
C SER A 209 16.83 -9.38 0.56
N SER A 210 16.59 -10.24 -0.41
CA SER A 210 17.16 -10.17 -1.76
C SER A 210 16.30 -9.35 -2.75
N ILE A 211 15.19 -8.74 -2.29
CA ILE A 211 14.22 -8.07 -3.15
C ILE A 211 14.20 -6.57 -2.83
N SER A 212 14.58 -5.74 -3.79
CA SER A 212 14.49 -4.27 -3.72
C SER A 212 14.21 -3.66 -5.10
N GLY A 213 13.53 -2.53 -5.14
CA GLY A 213 13.18 -1.82 -6.37
C GLY A 213 12.09 -2.52 -7.21
N GLN A 214 11.37 -3.50 -6.64
CA GLN A 214 10.41 -4.31 -7.37
C GLN A 214 8.97 -3.88 -7.16
N ILE A 215 8.17 -4.00 -8.23
CA ILE A 215 6.71 -3.87 -8.20
C ILE A 215 6.14 -5.26 -8.41
N ILE A 216 5.67 -5.88 -7.33
CA ILE A 216 5.18 -7.25 -7.32
C ILE A 216 3.69 -7.27 -7.66
N ASN A 217 3.34 -7.80 -8.81
CA ASN A 217 1.94 -7.97 -9.20
C ASN A 217 1.31 -9.09 -8.38
N MET A 218 0.20 -8.77 -7.71
CA MET A 218 -0.74 -9.74 -7.16
C MET A 218 -2.04 -9.59 -7.94
N ASP A 219 -2.15 -10.26 -9.06
CA ASP A 219 -3.09 -9.92 -10.12
C ASP A 219 -4.04 -11.06 -10.52
N ALA A 220 -3.93 -12.20 -9.86
CA ALA A 220 -4.65 -13.43 -10.24
C ALA A 220 -4.55 -13.76 -11.74
N GLY A 221 -3.43 -13.36 -12.38
CA GLY A 221 -3.09 -13.65 -13.77
C GLY A 221 -3.60 -12.63 -14.79
N ILE A 222 -4.38 -11.61 -14.39
CA ILE A 222 -5.05 -10.69 -15.34
C ILE A 222 -4.08 -9.84 -16.17
N VAL A 223 -2.88 -9.57 -15.66
CA VAL A 223 -1.84 -8.80 -16.39
C VAL A 223 -0.97 -9.74 -17.25
N SER A 224 -0.75 -10.97 -16.77
CA SER A 224 0.27 -11.87 -17.33
C SER A 224 -0.27 -12.82 -18.39
N PHE A 225 -1.56 -13.13 -18.35
CA PHE A 225 -2.16 -14.08 -19.27
C PHE A 225 -3.12 -13.40 -20.24
N LYS A 226 -3.07 -13.82 -21.51
CA LYS A 226 -4.10 -13.53 -22.49
C LYS A 226 -5.18 -14.61 -22.35
N SER A 227 -6.31 -14.27 -21.77
CA SER A 227 -7.51 -15.14 -21.72
C SER A 227 -8.37 -14.97 -22.95
#